data_4d7542fd24aa4a99b7edd8e2114e757e
#
_entry.id   4d7542fd24aa4a99b7edd8e2114e757e
#
_cell.length_a   1.000
_cell.length_b   1.000
_cell.length_c   1.000
_cell.angle_alpha   90.00
_cell.angle_beta   90.00
_cell.angle_gamma   90.00
#
_symmetry.space_group_name_H-M   'P 1'
#
loop_
_entity.id
_entity.type
_entity.pdbx_description
1 polymer ?
#
loop_
_entity_poly.entity_id
_entity_poly.type
_entity_poly.pdbx_seq_one_letter_code
_entity_poly.pdbx_strand_id
1 'polypeptide(L)'
;MNRQLFAIWLLFSIHACFAFSLSFSDNKNFSLQKEKDIIILHENDVHCNIDKYPRLTGLRDSLSAFSHVLLVSSGDFLQGGTAGAISGGQYISDIMKSVGYDAVTLGNHEFDFGTEKMKELLTAAELPIADCNLYDCETGKRVYAPYILKDCGSRRLAFVGVTTPSTLETESYAFYDEKGVQTYHLCKDSLYTLVQRNVDAARKAGADYVIVLAHLGESPDTINGFSHGLLAATKGIDLLLDGHSHSVVTNTSVKNKDGKEVPIAQTGSLFTNIGIARITSTGDISTSLFNDSIPLTPGMRTKAVVDSINALMSEKVNEVICYSSFPLRILDDADRQLVRLCETPVGNLVTDAYRTLTGAEIAMSNGGGMRTDIPAGNITFGNILSLLPYENYVCVVEVSGAMLLETLEACCSGLPYESGDFPQVSGIRFTIDLSSSPRIKNLMVYDTQANDYVPIDLERKYSLATINYCITGGGFKNKLHNCKILKDNLFLYSYGLREFLKNNIGSTLPDSYSKPQNRIQIIY
;
A
#
# COMPACT_ATOMS: atom_id res chain seq x y z
N MET A 1 -19.12 19.80 -29.13
CA MET A 1 -18.93 21.25 -28.98
C MET A 1 -19.10 21.57 -27.50
N ASN A 2 -18.10 22.12 -26.86
CA ASN A 2 -18.09 22.75 -25.52
C ASN A 2 -17.74 21.93 -24.27
N ARG A 3 -16.66 21.13 -24.31
CA ARG A 3 -15.91 20.78 -23.08
C ARG A 3 -14.63 21.61 -22.88
N GLN A 4 -14.15 22.32 -23.91
CA GLN A 4 -12.99 23.22 -23.80
C GLN A 4 -13.30 24.57 -23.14
N LEU A 5 -14.56 24.99 -23.10
CA LEU A 5 -14.98 26.26 -22.49
C LEU A 5 -15.04 26.22 -20.96
N PHE A 6 -15.18 25.04 -20.35
CA PHE A 6 -15.26 24.94 -18.88
C PHE A 6 -13.89 24.99 -18.19
N ALA A 7 -12.86 24.41 -18.82
CA ALA A 7 -11.47 24.48 -18.31
C ALA A 7 -10.91 25.91 -18.41
N ILE A 8 -11.28 26.63 -19.47
CA ILE A 8 -10.94 28.04 -19.65
C ILE A 8 -11.69 28.93 -18.64
N TRP A 9 -12.90 28.54 -18.23
CA TRP A 9 -13.68 29.27 -17.22
C TRP A 9 -13.09 29.17 -15.82
N LEU A 10 -12.50 28.01 -15.46
CA LEU A 10 -11.82 27.87 -14.16
C LEU A 10 -10.54 28.71 -14.09
N LEU A 11 -9.82 28.84 -15.18
CA LEU A 11 -8.67 29.75 -15.30
C LEU A 11 -9.08 31.21 -15.43
N PHE A 12 -10.20 31.51 -16.12
CA PHE A 12 -10.71 32.87 -16.28
C PHE A 12 -11.49 33.38 -15.07
N SER A 13 -12.10 32.54 -14.26
CA SER A 13 -12.70 32.97 -12.98
C SER A 13 -11.65 33.42 -11.96
N ILE A 14 -10.38 32.97 -12.13
CA ILE A 14 -9.24 33.51 -11.39
C ILE A 14 -8.81 34.87 -11.95
N HIS A 15 -9.04 35.18 -13.23
CA HIS A 15 -8.65 36.43 -13.87
C HIS A 15 -9.77 37.49 -13.92
N ALA A 16 -11.05 37.10 -13.90
CA ALA A 16 -12.18 38.02 -14.05
C ALA A 16 -12.50 38.85 -12.81
N CYS A 17 -11.91 38.56 -11.64
CA CYS A 17 -12.02 39.43 -10.45
C CYS A 17 -11.02 40.60 -10.46
N PHE A 18 -10.18 40.76 -11.49
CA PHE A 18 -9.14 41.80 -11.55
C PHE A 18 -9.40 42.97 -12.50
N ALA A 19 -10.52 43.01 -13.18
CA ALA A 19 -10.73 43.98 -14.26
C ALA A 19 -11.90 44.96 -14.04
N PHE A 20 -12.22 45.40 -12.82
CA PHE A 20 -13.15 46.54 -12.64
C PHE A 20 -12.80 47.32 -11.37
N SER A 21 -11.97 48.34 -11.49
CA SER A 21 -12.11 49.70 -10.97
C SER A 21 -10.79 50.47 -11.04
N LEU A 22 -10.60 51.16 -12.17
CA LEU A 22 -9.71 52.32 -12.20
C LEU A 22 -10.62 53.54 -12.23
N SER A 23 -10.81 54.19 -11.11
CA SER A 23 -11.17 55.60 -11.04
C SER A 23 -10.25 56.27 -10.01
N PHE A 24 -9.53 57.28 -10.51
CA PHE A 24 -8.57 58.10 -9.78
C PHE A 24 -9.20 58.89 -8.65
N SER A 25 -8.61 58.87 -7.45
CA SER A 25 -8.46 60.07 -6.62
C SER A 25 -7.28 59.89 -5.65
N ASP A 26 -6.40 60.87 -5.67
CA ASP A 26 -5.20 60.98 -4.80
C ASP A 26 -5.54 60.85 -3.32
N ASN A 27 -4.94 59.89 -2.63
CA ASN A 27 -4.39 60.13 -1.29
C ASN A 27 -3.55 58.90 -0.82
N LYS A 28 -2.39 59.22 -0.29
CA LYS A 28 -1.36 58.43 0.39
C LYS A 28 -1.62 56.92 0.53
N ASN A 29 -0.96 56.15 -0.31
CA ASN A 29 -1.00 54.69 -0.39
C ASN A 29 -0.35 54.02 0.84
N PHE A 30 -1.18 53.49 1.73
CA PHE A 30 -0.90 52.17 2.29
C PHE A 30 -1.61 51.17 1.36
N SER A 31 -0.91 50.61 0.36
CA SER A 31 -1.43 49.44 -0.32
C SER A 31 -1.40 48.30 0.67
N LEU A 32 -2.52 48.02 1.30
CA LEU A 32 -2.76 46.73 1.95
C LEU A 32 -2.60 45.68 0.86
N GLN A 33 -1.41 45.06 0.77
CA GLN A 33 -1.18 43.94 -0.11
C GLN A 33 -2.23 42.90 0.30
N LYS A 34 -3.21 42.65 -0.54
CA LYS A 34 -4.31 41.71 -0.24
C LYS A 34 -3.67 40.38 0.11
N GLU A 35 -3.96 39.88 1.30
CA GLU A 35 -3.41 38.60 1.78
C GLU A 35 -3.72 37.50 0.76
N LYS A 36 -2.71 36.72 0.39
CA LYS A 36 -2.87 35.64 -0.58
C LYS A 36 -3.65 34.48 0.06
N ASP A 37 -4.39 33.78 -0.76
CA ASP A 37 -4.98 32.51 -0.34
C ASP A 37 -3.90 31.49 -0.03
N ILE A 38 -4.18 30.55 0.87
CA ILE A 38 -3.33 29.41 1.15
C ILE A 38 -3.91 28.19 0.45
N ILE A 39 -3.09 27.51 -0.34
CA ILE A 39 -3.44 26.27 -1.02
C ILE A 39 -2.63 25.15 -0.37
N ILE A 40 -3.31 24.12 0.08
CA ILE A 40 -2.68 22.89 0.54
C ILE A 40 -2.93 21.84 -0.55
N LEU A 41 -1.89 21.45 -1.27
CA LEU A 41 -1.91 20.30 -2.15
C LEU A 41 -1.68 19.06 -1.31
N HIS A 42 -2.54 18.07 -1.45
CA HIS A 42 -2.43 16.85 -0.67
C HIS A 42 -2.60 15.60 -1.52
N GLU A 43 -2.01 14.53 -1.06
CA GLU A 43 -2.17 13.19 -1.57
C GLU A 43 -2.16 12.17 -0.43
N ASN A 44 -2.63 10.97 -0.71
CA ASN A 44 -2.65 9.82 0.15
C ASN A 44 -2.62 8.54 -0.68
N ASP A 45 -2.14 7.43 -0.10
CA ASP A 45 -2.20 6.08 -0.68
C ASP A 45 -1.61 6.03 -2.11
N VAL A 46 -0.47 6.71 -2.31
CA VAL A 46 0.17 6.75 -3.63
C VAL A 46 0.89 5.44 -3.99
N HIS A 47 1.23 4.61 -3.00
CA HIS A 47 1.76 3.27 -3.17
C HIS A 47 2.85 3.18 -4.26
N CYS A 48 3.90 3.99 -4.12
CA CYS A 48 5.01 4.06 -5.08
C CYS A 48 4.61 4.30 -6.54
N ASN A 49 3.45 4.90 -6.83
CA ASN A 49 3.11 5.34 -8.18
C ASN A 49 3.90 6.61 -8.53
N ILE A 50 5.17 6.41 -8.92
CA ILE A 50 6.16 7.48 -9.03
C ILE A 50 5.94 8.43 -10.20
N ASP A 51 5.25 8.01 -11.26
CA ASP A 51 5.13 8.75 -12.52
C ASP A 51 4.31 10.04 -12.40
N LYS A 52 3.52 10.18 -11.33
CA LYS A 52 2.64 11.34 -11.12
C LYS A 52 3.26 12.49 -10.32
N TYR A 53 4.38 12.28 -9.65
CA TYR A 53 5.06 13.32 -8.88
C TYR A 53 5.47 14.56 -9.68
N PRO A 54 5.94 14.44 -10.94
CA PRO A 54 6.20 15.61 -11.76
C PRO A 54 4.96 16.49 -11.99
N ARG A 55 3.78 15.87 -12.04
CA ARG A 55 2.50 16.57 -12.17
C ARG A 55 2.14 17.34 -10.89
N LEU A 56 2.33 16.70 -9.72
CA LEU A 56 2.12 17.35 -8.42
C LEU A 56 2.99 18.62 -8.28
N THR A 57 4.28 18.51 -8.58
CA THR A 57 5.21 19.65 -8.51
C THR A 57 4.93 20.72 -9.57
N GLY A 58 4.48 20.33 -10.76
CA GLY A 58 4.03 21.27 -11.79
C GLY A 58 2.81 22.08 -11.35
N LEU A 59 1.85 21.43 -10.68
CA LEU A 59 0.69 22.12 -10.12
C LEU A 59 1.08 23.09 -9.00
N ARG A 60 1.94 22.67 -8.08
CA ARG A 60 2.52 23.53 -7.05
C ARG A 60 3.15 24.78 -7.66
N ASP A 61 4.04 24.57 -8.62
CA ASP A 61 4.80 25.67 -9.24
C ASP A 61 3.86 26.67 -9.95
N SER A 62 2.81 26.16 -10.60
CA SER A 62 1.81 27.00 -11.27
C SER A 62 0.99 27.85 -10.29
N LEU A 63 0.62 27.28 -9.14
CA LEU A 63 -0.20 27.96 -8.11
C LEU A 63 0.64 28.92 -7.25
N SER A 64 1.92 28.66 -7.05
CA SER A 64 2.82 29.46 -6.21
C SER A 64 2.99 30.89 -6.69
N ALA A 65 2.70 31.18 -7.97
CA ALA A 65 2.71 32.54 -8.50
C ALA A 65 1.65 33.43 -7.82
N PHE A 66 0.53 32.85 -7.39
CA PHE A 66 -0.65 33.59 -6.94
C PHE A 66 -1.05 33.32 -5.48
N SER A 67 -0.59 32.22 -4.91
CA SER A 67 -0.99 31.73 -3.58
C SER A 67 0.23 31.32 -2.76
N HIS A 68 0.05 31.16 -1.44
CA HIS A 68 0.96 30.38 -0.63
C HIS A 68 0.60 28.91 -0.84
N VAL A 69 1.53 28.08 -1.29
CA VAL A 69 1.27 26.67 -1.59
C VAL A 69 2.07 25.80 -0.65
N LEU A 70 1.39 24.91 0.07
CA LEU A 70 1.97 23.87 0.90
C LEU A 70 1.66 22.50 0.29
N LEU A 71 2.55 21.54 0.53
CA LEU A 71 2.45 20.18 0.02
C LEU A 71 2.49 19.20 1.18
N VAL A 72 1.47 18.33 1.28
CA VAL A 72 1.35 17.39 2.39
C VAL A 72 0.94 16.00 1.92
N SER A 73 1.30 14.97 2.72
CA SER A 73 0.92 13.57 2.48
C SER A 73 0.23 13.00 3.71
N SER A 74 -0.84 12.24 3.48
CA SER A 74 -1.56 11.48 4.50
C SER A 74 -1.16 9.99 4.54
N GLY A 75 0.07 9.63 4.11
CA GLY A 75 0.66 8.30 4.28
C GLY A 75 0.41 7.31 3.15
N ASP A 76 0.94 6.12 3.31
CA ASP A 76 0.97 5.00 2.35
C ASP A 76 1.68 5.36 1.04
N PHE A 77 2.95 5.77 1.17
CA PHE A 77 3.79 6.12 0.02
C PHE A 77 5.00 5.19 -0.17
N LEU A 78 5.59 4.62 0.92
CA LEU A 78 6.87 3.86 0.83
C LEU A 78 6.75 2.54 0.09
N GLN A 79 5.59 1.90 0.16
CA GLN A 79 5.34 0.58 -0.39
C GLN A 79 4.34 0.67 -1.54
N GLY A 80 4.52 -0.15 -2.56
CA GLY A 80 3.62 -0.25 -3.69
C GLY A 80 4.33 -0.40 -5.02
N GLY A 81 3.69 -1.08 -5.94
CA GLY A 81 4.11 -1.26 -7.33
C GLY A 81 5.55 -1.75 -7.52
N THR A 82 5.98 -1.72 -8.77
CA THR A 82 7.34 -2.18 -9.14
C THR A 82 8.44 -1.34 -8.47
N ALA A 83 8.22 -0.05 -8.28
CA ALA A 83 9.23 0.86 -7.70
C ALA A 83 9.48 0.54 -6.22
N GLY A 84 8.43 0.31 -5.42
CA GLY A 84 8.52 -0.10 -4.04
C GLY A 84 9.19 -1.47 -3.92
N ALA A 85 8.69 -2.45 -4.66
CA ALA A 85 9.22 -3.81 -4.68
C ALA A 85 10.73 -3.85 -5.03
N ILE A 86 11.17 -3.15 -6.07
CA ILE A 86 12.59 -3.17 -6.52
C ILE A 86 13.51 -2.46 -5.53
N SER A 87 13.05 -1.39 -4.87
CA SER A 87 13.92 -0.51 -4.09
C SER A 87 13.77 -0.63 -2.58
N GLY A 88 12.76 -1.38 -2.08
CA GLY A 88 12.43 -1.39 -0.66
C GLY A 88 12.12 0.02 -0.13
N GLY A 89 11.38 0.83 -0.92
CA GLY A 89 11.00 2.19 -0.59
C GLY A 89 12.04 3.28 -0.90
N GLN A 90 13.26 2.93 -1.32
CA GLN A 90 14.32 3.93 -1.54
C GLN A 90 13.96 4.91 -2.68
N TYR A 91 13.42 4.43 -3.79
CA TYR A 91 13.11 5.29 -4.94
C TYR A 91 12.05 6.34 -4.63
N ILE A 92 11.01 5.97 -3.91
CA ILE A 92 9.99 6.93 -3.51
C ILE A 92 10.52 7.94 -2.48
N SER A 93 11.36 7.50 -1.55
CA SER A 93 12.05 8.35 -0.58
C SER A 93 12.88 9.43 -1.29
N ASP A 94 13.67 9.07 -2.31
CA ASP A 94 14.47 10.00 -3.13
C ASP A 94 13.59 10.99 -3.91
N ILE A 95 12.46 10.53 -4.45
CA ILE A 95 11.51 11.39 -5.16
C ILE A 95 10.88 12.39 -4.18
N MET A 96 10.36 11.93 -3.03
CA MET A 96 9.72 12.80 -2.04
C MET A 96 10.69 13.86 -1.50
N LYS A 97 11.97 13.52 -1.32
CA LYS A 97 13.03 14.50 -1.03
C LYS A 97 13.12 15.57 -2.12
N SER A 98 13.07 15.18 -3.40
CA SER A 98 13.14 16.12 -4.53
C SER A 98 11.90 17.01 -4.65
N VAL A 99 10.75 16.51 -4.23
CA VAL A 99 9.45 17.19 -4.21
C VAL A 99 9.42 18.28 -3.15
N GLY A 100 9.91 18.00 -1.94
CA GLY A 100 9.96 18.93 -0.82
C GLY A 100 8.59 19.14 -0.17
N TYR A 101 8.17 18.15 0.60
CA TYR A 101 6.94 18.21 1.39
C TYR A 101 7.03 19.15 2.59
N ASP A 102 5.93 19.75 2.98
CA ASP A 102 5.82 20.64 4.15
C ASP A 102 5.43 19.91 5.42
N ALA A 103 4.62 18.85 5.31
CA ALA A 103 4.29 17.92 6.37
C ALA A 103 3.85 16.58 5.78
N VAL A 104 4.18 15.49 6.46
CA VAL A 104 3.84 14.12 6.05
C VAL A 104 3.42 13.35 7.30
N THR A 105 2.37 12.53 7.23
CA THR A 105 2.08 11.53 8.25
C THR A 105 2.36 10.12 7.73
N LEU A 106 2.31 9.12 8.62
CA LEU A 106 2.55 7.72 8.28
C LEU A 106 1.22 7.01 8.03
N GLY A 107 1.18 6.14 7.03
CA GLY A 107 0.15 5.12 6.90
C GLY A 107 0.62 3.78 7.48
N ASN A 108 -0.13 2.70 7.23
CA ASN A 108 0.27 1.37 7.66
C ASN A 108 1.38 0.80 6.76
N HIS A 109 1.36 1.09 5.48
CA HIS A 109 2.34 0.56 4.53
C HIS A 109 3.73 1.23 4.59
N GLU A 110 3.91 2.25 5.39
CA GLU A 110 5.26 2.72 5.74
C GLU A 110 6.04 1.68 6.54
N PHE A 111 5.34 0.80 7.26
CA PHE A 111 5.94 -0.22 8.13
C PHE A 111 6.27 -1.54 7.42
N ASP A 112 5.91 -1.72 6.13
CA ASP A 112 6.09 -2.97 5.38
C ASP A 112 7.55 -3.44 5.27
N PHE A 113 8.50 -2.52 5.31
CA PHE A 113 9.93 -2.85 5.32
C PHE A 113 10.53 -2.87 6.74
N GLY A 114 9.67 -2.84 7.78
CA GLY A 114 10.07 -2.74 9.19
C GLY A 114 10.28 -1.30 9.65
N THR A 115 10.02 -1.04 10.93
CA THR A 115 10.10 0.32 11.52
C THR A 115 11.49 0.94 11.40
N GLU A 116 12.57 0.18 11.58
CA GLU A 116 13.92 0.72 11.48
C GLU A 116 14.25 1.15 10.04
N LYS A 117 13.86 0.35 9.03
CA LYS A 117 14.06 0.71 7.62
C LYS A 117 13.23 1.93 7.24
N MET A 118 11.99 2.01 7.69
CA MET A 118 11.16 3.20 7.53
C MET A 118 11.88 4.44 8.08
N LYS A 119 12.36 4.41 9.33
CA LYS A 119 13.07 5.54 9.97
C LYS A 119 14.32 5.95 9.19
N GLU A 120 15.10 4.98 8.70
CA GLU A 120 16.26 5.21 7.84
C GLU A 120 15.88 6.00 6.58
N LEU A 121 14.89 5.52 5.83
CA LEU A 121 14.42 6.11 4.58
C LEU A 121 13.87 7.53 4.78
N LEU A 122 13.00 7.73 5.77
CA LEU A 122 12.37 9.02 6.04
C LEU A 122 13.40 10.06 6.54
N THR A 123 14.39 9.63 7.33
CA THR A 123 15.49 10.48 7.77
C THR A 123 16.38 10.89 6.60
N ALA A 124 16.76 9.95 5.72
CA ALA A 124 17.58 10.23 4.54
C ALA A 124 16.87 11.16 3.55
N ALA A 125 15.55 11.05 3.45
CA ALA A 125 14.71 11.93 2.64
C ALA A 125 14.48 13.31 3.27
N GLU A 126 14.86 13.50 4.54
CA GLU A 126 14.65 14.75 5.30
C GLU A 126 13.17 15.16 5.33
N LEU A 127 12.25 14.17 5.37
CA LEU A 127 10.83 14.42 5.37
C LEU A 127 10.37 14.99 6.73
N PRO A 128 9.55 16.04 6.71
CA PRO A 128 8.96 16.61 7.92
C PRO A 128 7.78 15.75 8.39
N ILE A 129 8.10 14.72 9.21
CA ILE A 129 7.10 13.77 9.69
C ILE A 129 6.38 14.33 10.93
N ALA A 130 5.05 14.32 10.86
CA ALA A 130 4.16 14.50 11.99
C ALA A 130 3.49 13.17 12.32
N ASP A 131 3.65 12.69 13.56
CA ASP A 131 2.90 11.53 14.06
C ASP A 131 2.73 11.64 15.57
N CYS A 132 1.49 11.60 16.05
CA CYS A 132 1.21 11.81 17.46
C CYS A 132 1.06 10.51 18.26
N ASN A 133 0.93 9.34 17.61
CA ASN A 133 0.58 8.09 18.28
C ASN A 133 1.61 6.96 18.16
N LEU A 134 2.74 7.16 17.46
CA LEU A 134 3.84 6.19 17.41
C LEU A 134 4.85 6.45 18.54
N TYR A 135 5.11 5.42 19.34
CA TYR A 135 6.02 5.48 20.49
C TYR A 135 7.09 4.39 20.39
N ASP A 136 8.28 4.75 20.84
CA ASP A 136 9.38 3.84 21.10
C ASP A 136 9.21 3.25 22.51
N CYS A 137 9.16 1.91 22.60
CA CYS A 137 8.88 1.22 23.87
C CYS A 137 10.04 1.28 24.86
N GLU A 138 11.28 1.39 24.40
CA GLU A 138 12.45 1.48 25.28
C GLU A 138 12.51 2.83 26.00
N THR A 139 12.29 3.91 25.25
CA THR A 139 12.39 5.27 25.78
C THR A 139 11.07 5.81 26.33
N GLY A 140 9.95 5.21 25.95
CA GLY A 140 8.60 5.70 26.23
C GLY A 140 8.27 7.03 25.55
N LYS A 141 9.07 7.46 24.56
CA LYS A 141 8.90 8.73 23.87
C LYS A 141 8.26 8.51 22.47
N ARG A 142 7.63 9.55 21.95
CA ARG A 142 7.20 9.56 20.56
C ARG A 142 8.40 9.47 19.63
N VAL A 143 8.24 8.73 18.54
CA VAL A 143 9.25 8.60 17.48
C VAL A 143 9.38 9.90 16.70
N TYR A 144 8.25 10.56 16.43
CA TYR A 144 8.18 11.81 15.65
C TYR A 144 7.52 12.95 16.43
N ALA A 145 7.64 14.16 15.88
CA ALA A 145 6.91 15.32 16.39
C ALA A 145 5.40 15.10 16.20
N PRO A 146 4.56 15.44 17.19
CA PRO A 146 3.12 15.20 17.05
C PRO A 146 2.43 16.14 16.05
N TYR A 147 3.04 17.27 15.76
CA TYR A 147 2.59 18.23 14.75
C TYR A 147 3.77 19.07 14.22
N ILE A 148 3.56 19.65 13.04
CA ILE A 148 4.49 20.57 12.37
C ILE A 148 3.81 21.92 12.21
N LEU A 149 4.54 23.00 12.51
CA LEU A 149 4.09 24.38 12.31
C LEU A 149 4.68 24.95 11.02
N LYS A 150 3.84 25.63 10.22
CA LYS A 150 4.24 26.35 9.00
C LYS A 150 3.66 27.73 8.99
N ASP A 151 4.50 28.72 8.78
CA ASP A 151 4.09 30.11 8.60
C ASP A 151 3.78 30.39 7.11
N CYS A 152 2.60 30.94 6.84
CA CYS A 152 2.10 31.29 5.51
C CYS A 152 1.61 32.74 5.50
N GLY A 153 2.46 33.66 5.11
CA GLY A 153 2.15 35.10 5.22
C GLY A 153 1.97 35.49 6.67
N SER A 154 0.80 36.06 7.03
CA SER A 154 0.47 36.43 8.40
C SER A 154 -0.14 35.29 9.23
N ARG A 155 -0.37 34.12 8.63
CA ARG A 155 -1.09 33.00 9.25
C ARG A 155 -0.16 31.83 9.52
N ARG A 156 -0.41 31.12 10.63
CA ARG A 156 0.32 29.93 11.03
C ARG A 156 -0.58 28.70 10.96
N LEU A 157 -0.13 27.67 10.25
CA LEU A 157 -0.81 26.39 10.14
C LEU A 157 -0.09 25.34 10.98
N ALA A 158 -0.87 24.46 11.62
CA ALA A 158 -0.35 23.24 12.26
C ALA A 158 -0.87 22.01 11.52
N PHE A 159 0.02 21.08 11.24
CA PHE A 159 -0.30 19.76 10.70
C PHE A 159 -0.07 18.72 11.80
N VAL A 160 -1.17 18.16 12.33
CA VAL A 160 -1.14 17.12 13.36
C VAL A 160 -1.27 15.77 12.65
N GLY A 161 -0.28 14.88 12.79
CA GLY A 161 -0.28 13.57 12.15
C GLY A 161 -0.86 12.48 13.04
N VAL A 162 -1.54 11.49 12.44
CA VAL A 162 -2.05 10.32 13.14
C VAL A 162 -2.13 9.11 12.21
N THR A 163 -1.52 8.00 12.66
CA THR A 163 -1.50 6.70 11.96
C THR A 163 -2.55 5.77 12.54
N THR A 164 -3.16 4.93 11.67
CA THR A 164 -4.16 3.94 12.11
C THR A 164 -3.56 2.91 13.06
N PRO A 165 -4.17 2.68 14.23
CA PRO A 165 -3.70 1.63 15.14
C PRO A 165 -3.86 0.20 14.62
N SER A 166 -4.67 -0.02 13.57
CA SER A 166 -4.79 -1.34 12.92
C SER A 166 -3.46 -1.84 12.35
N THR A 167 -2.51 -0.94 12.08
CA THR A 167 -1.13 -1.27 11.69
C THR A 167 -0.45 -2.25 12.64
N LEU A 168 -0.76 -2.21 13.95
CA LEU A 168 -0.26 -3.20 14.92
C LEU A 168 -0.70 -4.63 14.61
N GLU A 169 -1.82 -4.79 13.90
CA GLU A 169 -2.40 -6.08 13.54
C GLU A 169 -1.95 -6.50 12.14
N THR A 170 -1.92 -5.56 11.19
CA THR A 170 -1.58 -5.83 9.78
C THR A 170 -0.07 -5.95 9.55
N GLU A 171 0.72 -5.11 10.23
CA GLU A 171 2.19 -5.03 10.10
C GLU A 171 2.90 -5.40 11.41
N SER A 172 2.35 -6.39 12.14
CA SER A 172 2.79 -6.75 13.50
C SER A 172 4.29 -6.97 13.63
N TYR A 173 4.93 -7.61 12.64
CA TYR A 173 6.37 -7.88 12.63
C TYR A 173 7.23 -6.60 12.73
N ALA A 174 6.73 -5.45 12.26
CA ALA A 174 7.47 -4.19 12.30
C ALA A 174 7.60 -3.59 13.72
N PHE A 175 6.81 -4.10 14.65
CA PHE A 175 6.72 -3.60 16.02
C PHE A 175 7.41 -4.49 17.06
N TYR A 176 7.99 -5.62 16.64
CA TYR A 176 8.65 -6.57 17.52
C TYR A 176 10.05 -6.91 17.01
N ASP A 177 10.98 -7.18 17.92
CA ASP A 177 12.32 -7.67 17.56
C ASP A 177 12.29 -9.20 17.26
N GLU A 178 13.44 -9.74 16.82
CA GLU A 178 13.62 -11.15 16.51
C GLU A 178 13.34 -12.09 17.72
N LYS A 179 13.31 -11.57 18.93
CA LYS A 179 13.01 -12.31 20.17
C LYS A 179 11.54 -12.19 20.56
N GLY A 180 10.73 -11.45 19.78
CA GLY A 180 9.33 -11.20 20.07
C GLY A 180 9.11 -10.13 21.17
N VAL A 181 10.10 -9.29 21.44
CA VAL A 181 9.95 -8.15 22.36
C VAL A 181 9.42 -6.97 21.57
N GLN A 182 8.35 -6.34 22.07
CA GLN A 182 7.78 -5.16 21.42
C GLN A 182 8.73 -3.96 21.54
N THR A 183 9.14 -3.45 20.38
CA THR A 183 10.07 -2.32 20.25
C THR A 183 9.38 -0.99 20.00
N TYR A 184 8.23 -1.02 19.30
CA TYR A 184 7.41 0.14 19.02
C TYR A 184 5.95 -0.12 19.34
N HIS A 185 5.18 0.95 19.56
CA HIS A 185 3.76 0.88 19.89
C HIS A 185 2.98 2.02 19.25
N LEU A 186 1.79 1.73 18.72
CA LEU A 186 0.80 2.72 18.30
C LEU A 186 -0.31 2.83 19.36
N CYS A 187 -0.53 4.04 19.86
CA CYS A 187 -1.57 4.27 20.87
C CYS A 187 -2.97 4.12 20.24
N LYS A 188 -3.74 3.11 20.71
CA LYS A 188 -5.10 2.79 20.24
C LYS A 188 -6.19 3.32 21.18
N ASP A 189 -6.12 2.94 22.46
CA ASP A 189 -7.24 3.11 23.41
C ASP A 189 -7.62 4.55 23.73
N SER A 190 -6.71 5.49 23.55
CA SER A 190 -6.92 6.91 23.83
C SER A 190 -6.65 7.80 22.62
N LEU A 191 -6.76 7.27 21.41
CA LEU A 191 -6.38 7.93 20.17
C LEU A 191 -7.02 9.33 20.02
N TYR A 192 -8.33 9.43 20.19
CA TYR A 192 -9.04 10.70 20.04
C TYR A 192 -8.64 11.74 21.11
N THR A 193 -8.44 11.28 22.35
CA THR A 193 -7.92 12.13 23.43
C THR A 193 -6.51 12.60 23.15
N LEU A 194 -5.69 11.73 22.57
CA LEU A 194 -4.32 12.05 22.21
C LEU A 194 -4.26 13.07 21.08
N VAL A 195 -5.06 12.90 20.03
CA VAL A 195 -5.17 13.89 18.94
C VAL A 195 -5.71 15.22 19.48
N GLN A 196 -6.76 15.23 20.31
CA GLN A 196 -7.29 16.46 20.92
C GLN A 196 -6.20 17.22 21.70
N ARG A 197 -5.41 16.51 22.52
CA ARG A 197 -4.30 17.12 23.28
C ARG A 197 -3.28 17.78 22.38
N ASN A 198 -2.98 17.20 21.21
CA ASN A 198 -2.02 17.77 20.27
C ASN A 198 -2.62 18.91 19.45
N VAL A 199 -3.91 18.89 19.14
CA VAL A 199 -4.66 20.00 18.57
C VAL A 199 -4.63 21.21 19.53
N ASP A 200 -4.91 21.00 20.83
CA ASP A 200 -4.87 22.04 21.84
C ASP A 200 -3.44 22.62 22.01
N ALA A 201 -2.41 21.75 21.96
CA ALA A 201 -1.01 22.17 22.01
C ALA A 201 -0.63 23.02 20.79
N ALA A 202 -1.03 22.63 19.59
CA ALA A 202 -0.81 23.38 18.35
C ALA A 202 -1.48 24.76 18.39
N ARG A 203 -2.73 24.84 18.87
CA ARG A 203 -3.44 26.12 19.10
C ARG A 203 -2.70 27.00 20.11
N LYS A 204 -2.26 26.41 21.22
CA LYS A 204 -1.47 27.13 22.23
C LYS A 204 -0.12 27.63 21.68
N ALA A 205 0.45 26.93 20.71
CA ALA A 205 1.67 27.34 20.00
C ALA A 205 1.42 28.43 18.93
N GLY A 206 0.17 28.94 18.83
CA GLY A 206 -0.19 30.07 17.97
C GLY A 206 -0.66 29.65 16.58
N ALA A 207 -1.12 28.42 16.38
CA ALA A 207 -1.70 28.02 15.10
C ALA A 207 -3.07 28.67 14.87
N ASP A 208 -3.21 29.42 13.77
CA ASP A 208 -4.46 29.98 13.29
C ASP A 208 -5.37 28.90 12.69
N TYR A 209 -4.76 27.90 12.05
CA TYR A 209 -5.44 26.74 11.49
C TYR A 209 -4.77 25.46 11.97
N VAL A 210 -5.59 24.47 12.33
CA VAL A 210 -5.13 23.09 12.64
C VAL A 210 -5.70 22.14 11.64
N ILE A 211 -4.81 21.52 10.87
CA ILE A 211 -5.11 20.50 9.87
C ILE A 211 -4.66 19.15 10.45
N VAL A 212 -5.53 18.17 10.47
CA VAL A 212 -5.15 16.79 10.82
C VAL A 212 -4.80 16.06 9.54
N LEU A 213 -3.58 15.55 9.46
CA LEU A 213 -3.15 14.55 8.47
C LEU A 213 -3.42 13.18 9.09
N ALA A 214 -4.48 12.55 8.65
CA ALA A 214 -4.91 11.27 9.18
C ALA A 214 -4.65 10.15 8.18
N HIS A 215 -4.26 8.98 8.70
CA HIS A 215 -4.30 7.75 7.93
C HIS A 215 -5.18 6.75 8.70
N LEU A 216 -6.49 7.03 8.75
CA LEU A 216 -7.46 6.31 9.57
C LEU A 216 -8.56 5.63 8.76
N GLY A 217 -8.85 6.17 7.59
CA GLY A 217 -9.92 5.71 6.71
C GLY A 217 -11.28 6.33 7.04
N GLU A 218 -12.04 6.52 5.96
CA GLU A 218 -13.41 6.98 6.03
C GLU A 218 -14.35 5.79 6.23
N SER A 219 -15.13 5.79 7.31
CA SER A 219 -16.30 4.94 7.45
C SER A 219 -17.36 5.67 8.27
N PRO A 220 -18.53 5.95 7.72
CA PRO A 220 -19.63 6.58 8.44
C PRO A 220 -20.27 5.67 9.51
N ASP A 221 -20.06 4.35 9.41
CA ASP A 221 -20.80 3.35 10.20
C ASP A 221 -20.12 2.92 11.50
N THR A 222 -18.89 3.38 11.79
CA THR A 222 -18.15 2.94 12.98
C THR A 222 -17.55 4.10 13.76
N ILE A 223 -17.85 4.15 15.04
CA ILE A 223 -17.45 5.24 15.97
C ILE A 223 -15.99 5.09 16.45
N ASN A 224 -15.38 3.93 16.31
CA ASN A 224 -14.07 3.64 16.88
C ASN A 224 -12.99 3.41 15.82
N GLY A 225 -12.06 4.35 15.71
CA GLY A 225 -10.84 4.20 14.94
C GLY A 225 -10.87 4.79 13.52
N PHE A 226 -11.89 5.54 13.16
CA PHE A 226 -12.04 6.18 11.84
C PHE A 226 -12.10 7.71 11.95
N SER A 227 -11.82 8.40 10.85
CA SER A 227 -11.74 9.87 10.80
C SER A 227 -13.04 10.57 11.17
N HIS A 228 -14.21 10.03 10.82
CA HIS A 228 -15.50 10.58 11.24
C HIS A 228 -15.69 10.55 12.76
N GLY A 229 -15.33 9.44 13.42
CA GLY A 229 -15.36 9.30 14.87
C GLY A 229 -14.40 10.26 15.57
N LEU A 230 -13.20 10.43 14.99
CA LEU A 230 -12.21 11.40 15.48
C LEU A 230 -12.78 12.82 15.47
N LEU A 231 -13.34 13.26 14.35
CA LEU A 231 -13.93 14.61 14.24
C LEU A 231 -15.09 14.78 15.21
N ALA A 232 -16.01 13.81 15.29
CA ALA A 232 -17.16 13.86 16.20
C ALA A 232 -16.76 13.93 17.69
N ALA A 233 -15.62 13.35 18.06
CA ALA A 233 -15.12 13.31 19.44
C ALA A 233 -14.22 14.49 19.81
N THR A 234 -13.75 15.28 18.84
CA THR A 234 -12.74 16.34 19.05
C THR A 234 -13.28 17.73 18.68
N LYS A 235 -12.49 18.76 18.97
CA LYS A 235 -12.76 20.15 18.61
C LYS A 235 -11.49 20.90 18.25
N GLY A 236 -11.61 22.05 17.62
CA GLY A 236 -10.47 22.88 17.27
C GLY A 236 -9.71 22.42 16.01
N ILE A 237 -10.19 21.40 15.31
CA ILE A 237 -9.73 21.00 13.99
C ILE A 237 -10.48 21.82 12.95
N ASP A 238 -9.78 22.35 11.94
CA ASP A 238 -10.36 23.15 10.86
C ASP A 238 -10.52 22.36 9.55
N LEU A 239 -9.67 21.35 9.33
CA LEU A 239 -9.67 20.48 8.15
C LEU A 239 -9.06 19.13 8.53
N LEU A 240 -9.60 18.05 7.97
CA LEU A 240 -8.99 16.73 8.05
C LEU A 240 -8.69 16.22 6.63
N LEU A 241 -7.44 15.82 6.40
CA LEU A 241 -6.97 15.17 5.17
C LEU A 241 -6.64 13.72 5.51
N ASP A 242 -7.36 12.78 4.91
CA ASP A 242 -7.34 11.36 5.29
C ASP A 242 -6.69 10.46 4.22
N GLY A 243 -6.44 9.21 4.57
CA GLY A 243 -5.98 8.11 3.72
C GLY A 243 -6.59 6.76 4.15
N HIS A 244 -5.94 5.65 3.79
CA HIS A 244 -6.21 4.27 4.23
C HIS A 244 -7.39 3.58 3.53
N SER A 245 -8.54 4.22 3.38
CA SER A 245 -9.72 3.58 2.76
C SER A 245 -9.74 3.66 1.24
N HIS A 246 -8.77 4.32 0.62
CA HIS A 246 -8.71 4.59 -0.83
C HIS A 246 -9.95 5.29 -1.39
N SER A 247 -10.73 5.94 -0.52
CA SER A 247 -11.96 6.64 -0.90
C SER A 247 -11.65 7.95 -1.62
N VAL A 248 -12.54 8.36 -2.52
CA VAL A 248 -12.49 9.68 -3.13
C VAL A 248 -13.51 10.57 -2.42
N VAL A 249 -13.01 11.44 -1.55
CA VAL A 249 -13.85 12.30 -0.68
C VAL A 249 -13.52 13.76 -0.95
N THR A 250 -14.54 14.53 -1.30
CA THR A 250 -14.44 15.98 -1.49
C THR A 250 -15.78 16.63 -1.25
N ASN A 251 -15.77 17.90 -0.85
CA ASN A 251 -16.98 18.68 -0.54
C ASN A 251 -17.87 18.00 0.54
N THR A 252 -17.25 17.28 1.47
CA THR A 252 -17.90 16.60 2.59
C THR A 252 -17.44 17.25 3.89
N SER A 253 -18.29 17.27 4.90
CA SER A 253 -17.96 17.74 6.24
C SER A 253 -18.57 16.86 7.31
N VAL A 254 -17.98 16.88 8.49
CA VAL A 254 -18.43 16.15 9.69
C VAL A 254 -18.58 17.14 10.84
N LYS A 255 -19.67 17.03 11.59
CA LYS A 255 -19.84 17.83 12.80
C LYS A 255 -18.91 17.39 13.89
N ASN A 256 -18.11 18.32 14.40
CA ASN A 256 -17.22 18.11 15.51
C ASN A 256 -18.00 18.13 16.86
N LYS A 257 -17.28 17.88 17.95
CA LYS A 257 -17.85 17.86 19.32
C LYS A 257 -18.65 19.12 19.70
N ASP A 258 -18.30 20.27 19.12
CA ASP A 258 -18.96 21.55 19.38
C ASP A 258 -20.08 21.87 18.33
N GLY A 259 -20.37 20.94 17.41
CA GLY A 259 -21.38 21.07 16.35
C GLY A 259 -20.91 21.87 15.14
N LYS A 260 -19.64 22.27 15.05
CA LYS A 260 -19.05 22.94 13.89
C LYS A 260 -18.81 21.93 12.78
N GLU A 261 -19.21 22.25 11.55
CA GLU A 261 -18.86 21.50 10.36
C GLU A 261 -17.36 21.60 10.08
N VAL A 262 -16.67 20.46 9.96
CA VAL A 262 -15.26 20.37 9.64
C VAL A 262 -15.12 19.65 8.31
N PRO A 263 -14.51 20.27 7.27
CA PRO A 263 -14.25 19.60 6.01
C PRO A 263 -13.35 18.38 6.18
N ILE A 264 -13.65 17.32 5.41
CA ILE A 264 -12.82 16.13 5.28
C ILE A 264 -12.57 15.86 3.80
N ALA A 265 -11.36 15.43 3.44
CA ALA A 265 -11.00 15.09 2.07
C ALA A 265 -10.04 13.88 2.00
N GLN A 266 -10.18 13.11 0.92
CA GLN A 266 -9.30 11.99 0.56
C GLN A 266 -9.22 11.91 -0.97
N THR A 267 -8.07 11.53 -1.54
CA THR A 267 -7.80 11.65 -2.99
C THR A 267 -8.01 10.36 -3.78
N GLY A 268 -8.43 9.29 -3.13
CA GLY A 268 -8.42 7.95 -3.70
C GLY A 268 -7.10 7.26 -3.43
N SER A 269 -6.57 6.54 -4.39
CA SER A 269 -5.26 5.88 -4.31
C SER A 269 -4.49 6.01 -5.62
N LEU A 270 -3.22 5.57 -5.63
CA LEU A 270 -2.37 5.50 -6.81
C LEU A 270 -2.27 6.82 -7.60
N PHE A 271 -2.32 7.95 -6.91
CA PHE A 271 -2.34 9.28 -7.54
C PHE A 271 -3.45 9.49 -8.57
N THR A 272 -4.62 8.86 -8.39
CA THR A 272 -5.78 9.09 -9.27
C THR A 272 -6.18 10.55 -9.29
N ASN A 273 -6.01 11.24 -8.16
CA ASN A 273 -6.24 12.67 -8.02
C ASN A 273 -5.15 13.32 -7.16
N ILE A 274 -4.99 14.63 -7.33
CA ILE A 274 -4.28 15.51 -6.40
C ILE A 274 -5.35 16.32 -5.68
N GLY A 275 -5.33 16.31 -4.36
CA GLY A 275 -6.24 17.10 -3.55
C GLY A 275 -5.81 18.56 -3.48
N ILE A 276 -6.77 19.45 -3.48
CA ILE A 276 -6.60 20.90 -3.31
C ILE A 276 -7.50 21.36 -2.17
N ALA A 277 -6.94 21.68 -1.03
CA ALA A 277 -7.63 22.39 0.01
C ALA A 277 -7.23 23.88 -0.04
N ARG A 278 -8.21 24.76 -0.07
CA ARG A 278 -8.02 26.21 -0.17
C ARG A 278 -8.54 26.90 1.08
N ILE A 279 -7.70 27.70 1.69
CA ILE A 279 -8.07 28.63 2.76
C ILE A 279 -8.03 30.04 2.15
N THR A 280 -9.18 30.67 2.01
CA THR A 280 -9.28 32.01 1.43
C THR A 280 -8.68 33.07 2.34
N SER A 281 -8.42 34.25 1.81
CA SER A 281 -8.04 35.41 2.63
C SER A 281 -9.08 35.79 3.69
N THR A 282 -10.33 35.39 3.51
CA THR A 282 -11.43 35.56 4.48
C THR A 282 -11.54 34.47 5.51
N GLY A 283 -10.81 33.34 5.31
CA GLY A 283 -10.77 32.21 6.23
C GLY A 283 -11.70 31.04 5.87
N ASP A 284 -12.40 31.12 4.74
CA ASP A 284 -13.28 30.03 4.28
C ASP A 284 -12.41 28.86 3.76
N ILE A 285 -12.78 27.62 4.13
CA ILE A 285 -12.08 26.40 3.71
C ILE A 285 -12.95 25.63 2.73
N SER A 286 -12.36 25.24 1.61
CA SER A 286 -12.98 24.39 0.59
C SER A 286 -12.00 23.33 0.09
N THR A 287 -12.54 22.19 -0.35
CA THR A 287 -11.76 21.08 -0.91
C THR A 287 -12.20 20.77 -2.33
N SER A 288 -11.27 20.36 -3.18
CA SER A 288 -11.51 19.94 -4.55
C SER A 288 -10.45 18.98 -5.02
N LEU A 289 -10.65 18.35 -6.17
CA LEU A 289 -9.72 17.39 -6.74
C LEU A 289 -9.25 17.86 -8.13
N PHE A 290 -7.98 17.63 -8.39
CA PHE A 290 -7.33 17.86 -9.66
C PHE A 290 -6.91 16.52 -10.26
N ASN A 291 -7.42 16.18 -11.44
CA ASN A 291 -7.18 14.89 -12.09
C ASN A 291 -6.42 15.02 -13.42
N ASP A 292 -6.12 13.89 -14.05
CA ASP A 292 -5.32 13.81 -15.27
C ASP A 292 -5.97 14.43 -16.51
N SER A 293 -7.25 14.73 -16.48
CA SER A 293 -7.95 15.34 -17.64
C SER A 293 -7.53 16.79 -17.93
N ILE A 294 -6.84 17.44 -16.98
CA ILE A 294 -6.41 18.84 -17.08
C ILE A 294 -4.95 18.87 -17.52
N PRO A 295 -4.61 19.43 -18.71
CA PRO A 295 -3.22 19.56 -19.15
C PRO A 295 -2.40 20.42 -18.17
N LEU A 296 -1.19 19.97 -17.85
CA LEU A 296 -0.30 20.66 -16.94
C LEU A 296 1.16 20.43 -17.34
N THR A 297 1.98 21.49 -17.27
CA THR A 297 3.43 21.36 -17.43
C THR A 297 4.01 20.68 -16.20
N PRO A 298 4.73 19.56 -16.36
CA PRO A 298 5.33 18.86 -15.21
C PRO A 298 6.46 19.68 -14.58
N GLY A 299 6.67 19.51 -13.29
CA GLY A 299 7.85 20.07 -12.59
C GLY A 299 9.12 19.37 -13.06
N MET A 300 9.97 20.11 -13.78
CA MET A 300 11.11 19.54 -14.53
C MET A 300 12.17 18.89 -13.62
N ARG A 301 12.39 19.43 -12.42
CA ARG A 301 13.34 18.85 -11.46
C ARG A 301 12.89 17.46 -11.02
N THR A 302 11.64 17.33 -10.59
CA THR A 302 11.06 16.05 -10.17
C THR A 302 10.98 15.07 -11.33
N LYS A 303 10.64 15.58 -12.54
CA LYS A 303 10.63 14.76 -13.76
C LYS A 303 11.99 14.13 -14.03
N ALA A 304 13.06 14.87 -13.92
CA ALA A 304 14.42 14.34 -14.16
C ALA A 304 14.77 13.23 -13.15
N VAL A 305 14.35 13.35 -11.88
CA VAL A 305 14.55 12.30 -10.87
C VAL A 305 13.73 11.05 -11.22
N VAL A 306 12.45 11.21 -11.56
CA VAL A 306 11.57 10.11 -11.94
C VAL A 306 12.07 9.41 -13.21
N ASP A 307 12.48 10.15 -14.23
CA ASP A 307 13.03 9.59 -15.47
C ASP A 307 14.30 8.76 -15.19
N SER A 308 15.19 9.25 -14.30
CA SER A 308 16.39 8.52 -13.88
C SER A 308 16.06 7.21 -13.16
N ILE A 309 15.09 7.24 -12.24
CA ILE A 309 14.63 6.05 -11.52
C ILE A 309 13.97 5.05 -12.48
N ASN A 310 13.13 5.52 -13.41
CA ASN A 310 12.52 4.67 -14.43
C ASN A 310 13.57 3.98 -15.33
N ALA A 311 14.67 4.66 -15.67
CA ALA A 311 15.77 4.04 -16.38
C ALA A 311 16.45 2.94 -15.58
N LEU A 312 16.72 3.17 -14.28
CA LEU A 312 17.29 2.16 -13.37
C LEU A 312 16.34 0.97 -13.18
N MET A 313 15.04 1.23 -13.05
CA MET A 313 14.03 0.16 -12.95
C MET A 313 13.97 -0.68 -14.23
N SER A 314 14.01 -0.02 -15.39
CA SER A 314 14.01 -0.71 -16.69
C SER A 314 15.18 -1.68 -16.83
N GLU A 315 16.37 -1.30 -16.36
CA GLU A 315 17.53 -2.18 -16.33
C GLU A 315 17.27 -3.40 -15.44
N LYS A 316 16.77 -3.21 -14.22
CA LYS A 316 16.47 -4.31 -13.28
C LYS A 316 15.34 -5.22 -13.77
N VAL A 317 14.28 -4.65 -14.34
CA VAL A 317 13.15 -5.43 -14.89
C VAL A 317 13.59 -6.32 -16.05
N ASN A 318 14.57 -5.86 -16.85
CA ASN A 318 15.12 -6.63 -17.96
C ASN A 318 16.27 -7.58 -17.56
N GLU A 319 16.65 -7.62 -16.27
CA GLU A 319 17.65 -8.60 -15.79
C GLU A 319 17.19 -10.03 -16.13
N VAL A 320 18.01 -10.75 -16.90
CA VAL A 320 17.76 -12.16 -17.19
C VAL A 320 18.12 -12.99 -15.95
N ILE A 321 17.15 -13.69 -15.40
CA ILE A 321 17.29 -14.50 -14.19
C ILE A 321 17.62 -15.95 -14.52
N CYS A 322 16.92 -16.53 -15.52
CA CYS A 322 17.03 -17.93 -15.89
C CYS A 322 16.57 -18.10 -17.34
N TYR A 323 16.90 -19.22 -17.97
CA TYR A 323 16.40 -19.60 -19.30
C TYR A 323 15.44 -20.77 -19.18
N SER A 324 14.33 -20.77 -19.96
CA SER A 324 13.42 -21.91 -20.10
C SER A 324 13.27 -22.31 -21.56
N SER A 325 13.46 -23.58 -21.89
CA SER A 325 13.22 -24.12 -23.23
C SER A 325 11.72 -24.32 -23.58
N PHE A 326 10.83 -24.12 -22.58
CA PHE A 326 9.39 -24.29 -22.68
C PHE A 326 8.66 -23.14 -21.99
N PRO A 327 7.40 -22.86 -22.38
CA PRO A 327 6.60 -21.84 -21.70
C PRO A 327 6.09 -22.38 -20.36
N LEU A 328 5.96 -21.49 -19.36
CA LEU A 328 5.25 -21.74 -18.11
C LEU A 328 3.87 -21.11 -18.22
N ARG A 329 2.87 -21.92 -18.50
CA ARG A 329 1.50 -21.45 -18.81
C ARG A 329 0.61 -21.45 -17.59
N ILE A 330 -0.16 -20.38 -17.45
CA ILE A 330 -1.31 -20.29 -16.54
C ILE A 330 -2.64 -20.45 -17.29
N LEU A 331 -2.64 -20.25 -18.62
CA LEU A 331 -3.80 -20.33 -19.50
C LEU A 331 -3.70 -21.55 -20.41
N ASP A 332 -4.84 -22.14 -20.79
CA ASP A 332 -4.93 -23.08 -21.91
C ASP A 332 -5.20 -22.35 -23.25
N ASP A 333 -5.35 -23.10 -24.33
CA ASP A 333 -5.59 -22.54 -25.65
C ASP A 333 -7.00 -21.95 -25.83
N ALA A 334 -7.89 -22.12 -24.85
CA ALA A 334 -9.22 -21.52 -24.77
C ALA A 334 -9.31 -20.38 -23.73
N ASP A 335 -8.17 -19.81 -23.30
CA ASP A 335 -8.04 -18.76 -22.32
C ASP A 335 -8.59 -19.09 -20.91
N ARG A 336 -8.78 -20.38 -20.59
CA ARG A 336 -9.16 -20.79 -19.24
C ARG A 336 -7.94 -20.76 -18.33
N GLN A 337 -8.12 -20.28 -17.10
CA GLN A 337 -7.05 -20.16 -16.12
C GLN A 337 -6.72 -21.50 -15.45
N LEU A 338 -5.81 -22.27 -16.04
CA LEU A 338 -5.39 -23.60 -15.57
C LEU A 338 -4.97 -23.59 -14.09
N VAL A 339 -4.26 -22.57 -13.64
CA VAL A 339 -3.83 -22.42 -12.22
C VAL A 339 -5.00 -22.36 -11.24
N ARG A 340 -6.22 -22.13 -11.74
CA ARG A 340 -7.47 -22.08 -10.96
C ARG A 340 -8.30 -23.36 -11.08
N LEU A 341 -7.81 -24.34 -11.83
CA LEU A 341 -8.55 -25.57 -12.17
C LEU A 341 -7.77 -26.84 -11.87
N CYS A 342 -6.45 -26.83 -12.04
CA CYS A 342 -5.61 -28.02 -11.92
C CYS A 342 -4.15 -27.65 -11.53
N GLU A 343 -3.37 -28.68 -11.27
CA GLU A 343 -1.90 -28.54 -11.10
C GLU A 343 -1.26 -27.97 -12.36
N THR A 344 -0.35 -27.00 -12.16
CA THR A 344 0.40 -26.38 -13.27
C THR A 344 1.90 -26.38 -13.00
N PRO A 345 2.74 -26.44 -14.07
CA PRO A 345 4.21 -26.33 -13.91
C PRO A 345 4.63 -25.05 -13.21
N VAL A 346 3.98 -23.92 -13.52
CA VAL A 346 4.29 -22.64 -12.88
C VAL A 346 3.88 -22.63 -11.42
N GLY A 347 2.74 -23.24 -11.07
CA GLY A 347 2.31 -23.41 -9.67
C GLY A 347 3.28 -24.27 -8.87
N ASN A 348 3.79 -25.34 -9.48
CA ASN A 348 4.83 -26.18 -8.88
C ASN A 348 6.10 -25.37 -8.63
N LEU A 349 6.56 -24.59 -9.62
CA LEU A 349 7.75 -23.75 -9.51
C LEU A 349 7.63 -22.72 -8.38
N VAL A 350 6.51 -22.00 -8.29
CA VAL A 350 6.27 -21.00 -7.26
C VAL A 350 6.23 -21.62 -5.86
N THR A 351 5.54 -22.74 -5.72
CA THR A 351 5.43 -23.40 -4.39
C THR A 351 6.73 -24.11 -3.98
N ASP A 352 7.52 -24.60 -4.94
CA ASP A 352 8.86 -25.11 -4.65
C ASP A 352 9.79 -24.00 -4.17
N ALA A 353 9.69 -22.81 -4.74
CA ALA A 353 10.43 -21.64 -4.26
C ALA A 353 10.09 -21.33 -2.79
N TYR A 354 8.80 -21.26 -2.45
CA TYR A 354 8.39 -20.99 -1.07
C TYR A 354 8.92 -22.06 -0.12
N ARG A 355 8.70 -23.35 -0.46
CA ARG A 355 9.11 -24.46 0.36
C ARG A 355 10.63 -24.49 0.60
N THR A 356 11.40 -24.31 -0.47
CA THR A 356 12.88 -24.37 -0.41
C THR A 356 13.45 -23.22 0.40
N LEU A 357 12.99 -21.98 0.15
CA LEU A 357 13.55 -20.80 0.79
C LEU A 357 13.16 -20.66 2.27
N THR A 358 12.00 -21.18 2.65
CA THR A 358 11.53 -21.12 4.04
C THR A 358 11.98 -22.30 4.89
N GLY A 359 12.29 -23.45 4.25
CA GLY A 359 12.54 -24.73 4.91
C GLY A 359 11.29 -25.38 5.49
N ALA A 360 10.09 -24.93 5.09
CA ALA A 360 8.83 -25.51 5.53
C ALA A 360 8.62 -26.94 4.95
N GLU A 361 7.86 -27.77 5.67
CA GLU A 361 7.54 -29.13 5.20
C GLU A 361 6.62 -29.11 3.99
N ILE A 362 5.69 -28.12 3.94
CA ILE A 362 4.65 -27.97 2.94
C ILE A 362 4.68 -26.53 2.43
N ALA A 363 4.34 -26.32 1.16
CA ALA A 363 4.03 -25.00 0.64
C ALA A 363 2.73 -25.03 -0.18
N MET A 364 1.94 -23.96 -0.06
CA MET A 364 0.72 -23.74 -0.82
C MET A 364 0.65 -22.29 -1.31
N SER A 365 0.18 -22.11 -2.55
CA SER A 365 -0.16 -20.80 -3.10
C SER A 365 -1.51 -20.87 -3.80
N ASN A 366 -2.32 -19.83 -3.65
CA ASN A 366 -3.60 -19.75 -4.34
C ASN A 366 -3.40 -19.44 -5.84
N GLY A 367 -4.12 -20.13 -6.71
CA GLY A 367 -4.02 -19.98 -8.17
C GLY A 367 -4.35 -18.57 -8.65
N GLY A 368 -5.22 -17.85 -7.92
CA GLY A 368 -5.58 -16.47 -8.23
C GLY A 368 -4.43 -15.46 -8.11
N GLY A 369 -3.37 -15.80 -7.38
CA GLY A 369 -2.17 -14.98 -7.22
C GLY A 369 -1.26 -14.95 -8.46
N MET A 370 -1.42 -15.88 -9.41
CA MET A 370 -0.61 -15.99 -10.63
C MET A 370 -1.38 -15.43 -11.82
N ARG A 371 -0.81 -14.44 -12.54
CA ARG A 371 -1.59 -13.57 -13.45
C ARG A 371 -1.21 -13.62 -14.92
N THR A 372 0.00 -14.07 -15.27
CA THR A 372 0.46 -14.13 -16.67
C THR A 372 1.30 -15.39 -16.92
N ASP A 373 1.35 -15.80 -18.19
CA ASP A 373 2.29 -16.82 -18.66
C ASP A 373 3.73 -16.28 -18.63
N ILE A 374 4.70 -17.17 -18.49
CA ILE A 374 6.10 -16.87 -18.81
C ILE A 374 6.41 -17.58 -20.14
N PRO A 375 6.79 -16.87 -21.23
CA PRO A 375 7.12 -17.48 -22.51
C PRO A 375 8.41 -18.29 -22.42
N ALA A 376 8.61 -19.21 -23.36
CA ALA A 376 9.90 -19.87 -23.55
C ALA A 376 10.97 -18.83 -23.93
N GLY A 377 12.19 -19.04 -23.49
CA GLY A 377 13.32 -18.13 -23.68
C GLY A 377 13.90 -17.61 -22.36
N ASN A 378 14.44 -16.41 -22.39
CA ASN A 378 14.96 -15.75 -21.19
C ASN A 378 13.83 -15.33 -20.25
N ILE A 379 13.87 -15.84 -19.04
CA ILE A 379 13.00 -15.40 -17.94
C ILE A 379 13.64 -14.17 -17.33
N THR A 380 13.00 -13.02 -17.48
CA THR A 380 13.44 -11.77 -16.87
C THR A 380 12.76 -11.54 -15.51
N PHE A 381 13.32 -10.64 -14.72
CA PHE A 381 12.65 -10.24 -13.48
C PHE A 381 11.28 -9.61 -13.76
N GLY A 382 11.13 -8.92 -14.89
CA GLY A 382 9.83 -8.39 -15.34
C GLY A 382 8.79 -9.47 -15.61
N ASN A 383 9.17 -10.62 -16.15
CA ASN A 383 8.27 -11.76 -16.31
C ASN A 383 7.78 -12.27 -14.93
N ILE A 384 8.68 -12.33 -13.95
CA ILE A 384 8.35 -12.75 -12.58
C ILE A 384 7.38 -11.77 -11.92
N LEU A 385 7.66 -10.46 -12.02
CA LEU A 385 6.77 -9.41 -11.49
C LEU A 385 5.39 -9.42 -12.16
N SER A 386 5.33 -9.71 -13.46
CA SER A 386 4.06 -9.83 -14.18
C SER A 386 3.29 -11.09 -13.78
N LEU A 387 3.99 -12.21 -13.54
CA LEU A 387 3.38 -13.45 -13.04
C LEU A 387 2.81 -13.25 -11.63
N LEU A 388 3.56 -12.59 -10.75
CA LEU A 388 3.28 -12.39 -9.34
C LEU A 388 3.21 -10.88 -9.02
N PRO A 389 2.15 -10.16 -9.45
CA PRO A 389 2.13 -8.69 -9.43
C PRO A 389 1.69 -8.08 -8.10
N TYR A 390 1.20 -8.89 -7.17
CA TYR A 390 0.72 -8.38 -5.89
C TYR A 390 1.87 -8.26 -4.87
N GLU A 391 1.66 -7.44 -3.85
CA GLU A 391 2.63 -7.27 -2.77
C GLU A 391 2.36 -8.24 -1.62
N ASN A 392 2.39 -9.51 -1.95
CA ASN A 392 2.22 -10.58 -0.98
C ASN A 392 3.60 -11.02 -0.43
N TYR A 393 3.66 -11.16 0.88
CA TYR A 393 4.83 -11.70 1.58
C TYR A 393 4.64 -13.17 1.86
N VAL A 394 5.72 -13.94 1.69
CA VAL A 394 5.75 -15.35 2.09
C VAL A 394 5.92 -15.42 3.60
N CYS A 395 5.09 -16.23 4.23
CA CYS A 395 5.09 -16.51 5.66
C CYS A 395 4.98 -18.01 5.92
N VAL A 396 5.28 -18.44 7.15
CA VAL A 396 5.17 -19.84 7.57
C VAL A 396 4.23 -19.92 8.76
N VAL A 397 3.22 -20.78 8.65
CA VAL A 397 2.23 -21.05 9.71
C VAL A 397 2.28 -22.50 10.17
N GLU A 398 1.80 -22.75 11.39
CA GLU A 398 1.58 -24.10 11.93
C GLU A 398 0.16 -24.56 11.62
N VAL A 399 0.02 -25.69 10.94
CA VAL A 399 -1.27 -26.31 10.60
C VAL A 399 -1.30 -27.77 11.05
N SER A 400 -2.43 -28.26 11.56
CA SER A 400 -2.62 -29.71 11.73
C SER A 400 -2.95 -30.38 10.39
N GLY A 401 -2.69 -31.68 10.27
CA GLY A 401 -3.09 -32.44 9.08
C GLY A 401 -4.60 -32.38 8.83
N ALA A 402 -5.41 -32.36 9.90
CA ALA A 402 -6.86 -32.18 9.81
C ALA A 402 -7.23 -30.81 9.22
N MET A 403 -6.61 -29.73 9.69
CA MET A 403 -6.82 -28.37 9.16
C MET A 403 -6.40 -28.26 7.69
N LEU A 404 -5.28 -28.88 7.32
CA LEU A 404 -4.82 -28.91 5.92
C LEU A 404 -5.84 -29.62 5.03
N LEU A 405 -6.36 -30.78 5.46
CA LEU A 405 -7.40 -31.51 4.73
C LEU A 405 -8.68 -30.66 4.57
N GLU A 406 -9.14 -30.01 5.62
CA GLU A 406 -10.31 -29.12 5.57
C GLU A 406 -10.09 -27.93 4.63
N THR A 407 -8.88 -27.36 4.63
CA THR A 407 -8.49 -26.27 3.73
C THR A 407 -8.54 -26.71 2.27
N LEU A 408 -7.96 -27.86 1.95
CA LEU A 408 -7.98 -28.42 0.60
C LEU A 408 -9.41 -28.74 0.12
N GLU A 409 -10.26 -29.31 0.97
CA GLU A 409 -11.68 -29.56 0.67
C GLU A 409 -12.40 -28.25 0.31
N ALA A 410 -12.21 -27.21 1.12
CA ALA A 410 -12.84 -25.92 0.90
C ALA A 410 -12.35 -25.27 -0.43
N CYS A 411 -11.05 -25.30 -0.69
CA CYS A 411 -10.45 -24.70 -1.89
C CYS A 411 -10.85 -25.42 -3.18
N CYS A 412 -11.05 -26.74 -3.13
CA CYS A 412 -11.42 -27.56 -4.29
C CYS A 412 -12.94 -27.71 -4.47
N SER A 413 -13.76 -27.15 -3.55
CA SER A 413 -15.23 -27.29 -3.58
C SER A 413 -15.89 -26.70 -4.83
N GLY A 414 -15.29 -25.69 -5.45
CA GLY A 414 -15.81 -25.00 -6.64
C GLY A 414 -15.61 -25.72 -7.95
N LEU A 415 -14.75 -26.75 -8.01
CA LEU A 415 -14.53 -27.49 -9.26
C LEU A 415 -15.82 -28.12 -9.78
N PRO A 416 -16.06 -28.13 -11.09
CA PRO A 416 -15.10 -27.84 -12.20
C PRO A 416 -15.00 -26.37 -12.63
N TYR A 417 -15.48 -25.43 -11.86
CA TYR A 417 -15.39 -24.00 -12.17
C TYR A 417 -14.09 -23.39 -11.64
N GLU A 418 -13.58 -22.35 -12.34
CA GLU A 418 -12.40 -21.62 -11.94
C GLU A 418 -12.54 -21.01 -10.53
N SER A 419 -11.55 -21.21 -9.69
CA SER A 419 -11.49 -20.63 -8.36
C SER A 419 -10.14 -19.99 -8.09
N GLY A 420 -10.13 -18.73 -7.66
CA GLY A 420 -8.90 -18.08 -7.19
C GLY A 420 -8.25 -18.77 -6.00
N ASP A 421 -9.01 -19.54 -5.21
CA ASP A 421 -8.52 -20.29 -4.06
C ASP A 421 -7.94 -21.66 -4.43
N PHE A 422 -8.02 -22.11 -5.69
CA PHE A 422 -7.49 -23.42 -6.09
C PHE A 422 -6.01 -23.51 -5.70
N PRO A 423 -5.61 -24.58 -4.94
CA PRO A 423 -4.26 -24.63 -4.38
C PRO A 423 -3.25 -25.17 -5.40
N GLN A 424 -2.14 -24.47 -5.54
CA GLN A 424 -0.90 -25.01 -6.10
C GLN A 424 -0.02 -25.44 -4.92
N VAL A 425 0.67 -26.59 -4.98
CA VAL A 425 1.25 -27.20 -3.78
C VAL A 425 2.68 -27.72 -3.99
N SER A 426 3.45 -27.75 -2.89
CA SER A 426 4.73 -28.45 -2.79
C SER A 426 4.82 -29.19 -1.45
N GLY A 427 5.47 -30.35 -1.44
CA GLY A 427 5.63 -31.21 -0.26
C GLY A 427 4.42 -32.08 0.07
N ILE A 428 3.31 -31.94 -0.66
CA ILE A 428 2.14 -32.83 -0.54
C ILE A 428 1.69 -33.34 -1.90
N ARG A 429 0.93 -34.45 -1.89
CA ARG A 429 0.20 -35.02 -3.03
C ARG A 429 -1.19 -35.45 -2.59
N PHE A 430 -2.19 -35.30 -3.46
CA PHE A 430 -3.55 -35.75 -3.21
C PHE A 430 -4.36 -35.97 -4.49
N THR A 431 -5.50 -36.61 -4.34
CA THR A 431 -6.48 -36.83 -5.43
C THR A 431 -7.74 -36.06 -5.11
N ILE A 432 -8.32 -35.40 -6.10
CA ILE A 432 -9.64 -34.77 -6.05
C ILE A 432 -10.62 -35.66 -6.82
N ASP A 433 -11.56 -36.26 -6.13
CA ASP A 433 -12.63 -37.05 -6.72
C ASP A 433 -13.92 -36.21 -6.76
N LEU A 434 -14.27 -35.74 -7.96
CA LEU A 434 -15.43 -34.86 -8.15
C LEU A 434 -16.78 -35.59 -7.94
N SER A 435 -16.78 -36.92 -7.98
CA SER A 435 -17.98 -37.75 -7.78
C SER A 435 -18.27 -38.02 -6.30
N SER A 436 -17.33 -37.68 -5.39
CA SER A 436 -17.43 -38.04 -3.97
C SER A 436 -17.53 -36.82 -3.05
N SER A 437 -17.98 -37.07 -1.80
CA SER A 437 -17.93 -36.11 -0.70
C SER A 437 -17.51 -36.84 0.57
N PRO A 438 -16.39 -36.53 1.16
CA PRO A 438 -15.41 -35.50 0.81
C PRO A 438 -14.68 -35.79 -0.51
N ARG A 439 -14.23 -34.76 -1.20
CA ARG A 439 -13.54 -34.83 -2.51
C ARG A 439 -12.06 -35.21 -2.40
N ILE A 440 -11.38 -34.78 -1.34
CA ILE A 440 -9.95 -35.02 -1.17
C ILE A 440 -9.69 -36.46 -0.72
N LYS A 441 -8.89 -37.16 -1.52
CA LYS A 441 -8.47 -38.55 -1.25
C LYS A 441 -6.95 -38.65 -1.27
N ASN A 442 -6.41 -39.66 -0.61
CA ASN A 442 -5.00 -40.02 -0.67
C ASN A 442 -4.06 -38.82 -0.38
N LEU A 443 -4.41 -37.99 0.64
CA LEU A 443 -3.54 -36.91 1.04
C LEU A 443 -2.27 -37.45 1.68
N MET A 444 -1.13 -37.13 1.06
CA MET A 444 0.18 -37.62 1.45
C MET A 444 1.14 -36.41 1.63
N VAL A 445 2.07 -36.52 2.55
CA VAL A 445 3.15 -35.55 2.79
C VAL A 445 4.51 -36.18 2.53
N TYR A 446 5.45 -35.40 1.99
CA TYR A 446 6.82 -35.86 1.79
C TYR A 446 7.57 -35.96 3.10
N ASP A 447 8.00 -37.17 3.44
CA ASP A 447 8.81 -37.46 4.64
C ASP A 447 10.30 -37.52 4.24
N THR A 448 11.11 -36.64 4.82
CA THR A 448 12.53 -36.54 4.51
C THR A 448 13.34 -37.76 5.05
N GLN A 449 12.81 -38.45 6.09
CA GLN A 449 13.48 -39.63 6.64
C GLN A 449 13.19 -40.88 5.79
N ALA A 450 11.91 -41.01 5.37
CA ALA A 450 11.51 -42.06 4.45
C ALA A 450 12.00 -41.83 3.01
N ASN A 451 12.34 -40.59 2.67
CA ASN A 451 12.63 -40.10 1.32
C ASN A 451 11.50 -40.45 0.32
N ASP A 452 10.26 -40.41 0.80
CA ASP A 452 9.06 -40.74 0.02
C ASP A 452 7.81 -40.05 0.61
N TYR A 453 6.69 -40.12 -0.10
CA TYR A 453 5.39 -39.63 0.35
C TYR A 453 4.69 -40.65 1.25
N VAL A 454 4.33 -40.22 2.45
CA VAL A 454 3.58 -41.01 3.45
C VAL A 454 2.19 -40.42 3.68
N PRO A 455 1.21 -41.22 4.09
CA PRO A 455 -0.12 -40.69 4.45
C PRO A 455 0.01 -39.57 5.49
N ILE A 456 -0.78 -38.49 5.33
CA ILE A 456 -0.78 -37.40 6.30
C ILE A 456 -1.30 -37.88 7.65
N ASP A 457 -0.64 -37.50 8.73
CA ASP A 457 -1.16 -37.68 10.09
C ASP A 457 -2.02 -36.46 10.44
N LEU A 458 -3.31 -36.69 10.69
CA LEU A 458 -4.29 -35.63 10.94
C LEU A 458 -4.03 -34.84 12.23
N GLU A 459 -3.43 -35.49 13.22
CA GLU A 459 -3.15 -34.87 14.53
C GLU A 459 -1.78 -34.18 14.57
N ARG A 460 -0.88 -34.54 13.67
CA ARG A 460 0.45 -33.94 13.60
C ARG A 460 0.36 -32.49 13.11
N LYS A 461 1.22 -31.64 13.65
CA LYS A 461 1.44 -30.28 13.21
C LYS A 461 2.55 -30.22 12.18
N TYR A 462 2.30 -29.47 11.13
CA TYR A 462 3.19 -29.25 10.01
C TYR A 462 3.47 -27.76 9.84
N SER A 463 4.67 -27.43 9.36
CA SER A 463 5.00 -26.09 8.91
C SER A 463 4.54 -25.89 7.47
N LEU A 464 3.70 -24.88 7.22
CA LEU A 464 3.16 -24.54 5.91
C LEU A 464 3.64 -23.16 5.48
N ALA A 465 4.41 -23.10 4.38
CA ALA A 465 4.73 -21.83 3.72
C ALA A 465 3.58 -21.40 2.79
N THR A 466 3.15 -20.17 2.93
CA THR A 466 2.13 -19.57 2.07
C THR A 466 2.32 -18.04 2.02
N ILE A 467 1.37 -17.29 1.48
CA ILE A 467 1.42 -15.84 1.44
C ILE A 467 0.45 -15.22 2.46
N ASN A 468 0.78 -14.02 2.96
CA ASN A 468 -0.02 -13.29 3.94
C ASN A 468 -1.49 -13.14 3.52
N TYR A 469 -1.79 -12.90 2.23
CA TYR A 469 -3.17 -12.89 1.71
C TYR A 469 -3.96 -14.16 2.05
N CYS A 470 -3.32 -15.33 2.05
CA CYS A 470 -3.99 -16.59 2.38
C CYS A 470 -4.25 -16.77 3.89
N ILE A 471 -3.62 -15.94 4.73
CA ILE A 471 -3.77 -15.97 6.20
C ILE A 471 -4.76 -14.90 6.65
N THR A 472 -4.64 -13.67 6.14
CA THR A 472 -5.39 -12.49 6.62
C THR A 472 -6.34 -11.91 5.58
N GLY A 473 -6.06 -12.08 4.27
CA GLY A 473 -6.74 -11.39 3.17
C GLY A 473 -7.90 -12.15 2.52
N GLY A 474 -8.34 -13.27 3.09
CA GLY A 474 -9.49 -14.03 2.57
C GLY A 474 -9.17 -15.19 1.62
N GLY A 475 -7.90 -15.41 1.28
CA GLY A 475 -7.49 -16.57 0.48
C GLY A 475 -7.73 -17.90 1.22
N PHE A 476 -7.79 -19.00 0.45
CA PHE A 476 -8.10 -20.35 0.95
C PHE A 476 -9.39 -20.41 1.79
N LYS A 477 -10.41 -19.63 1.39
CA LYS A 477 -11.71 -19.55 2.07
C LYS A 477 -11.59 -19.20 3.56
N ASN A 478 -10.61 -18.41 3.94
CA ASN A 478 -10.29 -18.02 5.33
C ASN A 478 -9.98 -19.19 6.28
N LYS A 479 -9.62 -20.36 5.75
CA LYS A 479 -9.34 -21.53 6.59
C LYS A 479 -8.07 -21.40 7.42
N LEU A 480 -7.13 -20.56 7.00
CA LEU A 480 -5.86 -20.33 7.70
C LEU A 480 -5.85 -19.09 8.60
N HIS A 481 -6.98 -18.37 8.73
CA HIS A 481 -7.06 -17.08 9.43
C HIS A 481 -6.59 -17.10 10.89
N ASN A 482 -6.76 -18.21 11.60
CA ASN A 482 -6.37 -18.33 13.01
C ASN A 482 -5.17 -19.26 13.24
N CYS A 483 -4.39 -19.52 12.21
CA CYS A 483 -3.19 -20.34 12.34
C CYS A 483 -2.12 -19.61 13.16
N LYS A 484 -1.36 -20.37 13.93
CA LYS A 484 -0.18 -19.83 14.59
C LYS A 484 0.88 -19.49 13.56
N ILE A 485 1.27 -18.23 13.48
CA ILE A 485 2.36 -17.77 12.62
C ILE A 485 3.68 -18.21 13.25
N LEU A 486 4.52 -18.91 12.48
CA LEU A 486 5.86 -19.34 12.87
C LEU A 486 6.93 -18.38 12.35
N LYS A 487 6.75 -17.85 11.13
CA LYS A 487 7.59 -16.83 10.51
C LYS A 487 6.70 -15.92 9.69
N ASP A 488 6.82 -14.62 9.88
CA ASP A 488 6.00 -13.62 9.20
C ASP A 488 6.82 -12.84 8.19
N ASN A 489 6.17 -12.39 7.11
CA ASN A 489 6.67 -11.45 6.10
C ASN A 489 8.16 -11.62 5.72
N LEU A 490 8.55 -12.88 5.41
CA LEU A 490 9.96 -13.24 5.17
C LEU A 490 10.54 -12.53 3.95
N PHE A 491 9.80 -12.49 2.85
CA PHE A 491 10.17 -11.85 1.59
C PHE A 491 8.96 -11.73 0.67
N LEU A 492 8.97 -10.74 -0.21
CA LEU A 492 7.98 -10.64 -1.29
C LEU A 492 8.02 -11.90 -2.15
N TYR A 493 6.85 -12.45 -2.45
CA TYR A 493 6.71 -13.73 -3.16
C TYR A 493 7.38 -13.71 -4.56
N SER A 494 7.36 -12.58 -5.27
CA SER A 494 8.07 -12.39 -6.54
C SER A 494 9.60 -12.42 -6.38
N TYR A 495 10.11 -11.81 -5.31
CA TYR A 495 11.54 -11.88 -4.97
C TYR A 495 11.96 -13.29 -4.56
N GLY A 496 11.13 -13.99 -3.80
CA GLY A 496 11.38 -15.40 -3.47
C GLY A 496 11.55 -16.25 -4.73
N LEU A 497 10.64 -16.09 -5.71
CA LEU A 497 10.78 -16.82 -6.97
C LEU A 497 12.05 -16.43 -7.74
N ARG A 498 12.39 -15.13 -7.79
CA ARG A 498 13.64 -14.65 -8.39
C ARG A 498 14.87 -15.29 -7.73
N GLU A 499 14.95 -15.25 -6.41
CA GLU A 499 16.09 -15.82 -5.66
C GLU A 499 16.18 -17.33 -5.82
N PHE A 500 15.06 -18.04 -5.82
CA PHE A 500 15.02 -19.48 -6.08
C PHE A 500 15.52 -19.82 -7.48
N LEU A 501 15.06 -19.12 -8.51
CA LEU A 501 15.54 -19.33 -9.87
C LEU A 501 17.03 -19.05 -10.00
N LYS A 502 17.54 -17.97 -9.40
CA LYS A 502 18.93 -17.55 -9.51
C LYS A 502 19.88 -18.47 -8.74
N ASN A 503 19.53 -18.83 -7.52
CA ASN A 503 20.44 -19.47 -6.57
C ASN A 503 20.23 -20.99 -6.43
N ASN A 504 19.02 -21.50 -6.64
CA ASN A 504 18.70 -22.93 -6.49
C ASN A 504 18.56 -23.64 -7.84
N ILE A 505 18.00 -22.98 -8.85
CA ILE A 505 17.84 -23.54 -10.20
C ILE A 505 19.08 -23.25 -11.05
N GLY A 506 19.58 -22.01 -11.04
CA GLY A 506 20.71 -21.58 -11.86
C GLY A 506 20.31 -21.08 -13.25
N SER A 507 21.17 -21.27 -14.25
CA SER A 507 21.02 -20.65 -15.55
C SER A 507 19.88 -21.18 -16.43
N THR A 508 19.41 -22.42 -16.18
CA THR A 508 18.42 -23.09 -17.05
C THR A 508 17.41 -23.86 -16.21
N LEU A 509 16.13 -23.62 -16.49
CA LEU A 509 15.03 -24.33 -15.82
C LEU A 509 15.02 -25.81 -16.20
N PRO A 510 15.01 -26.75 -15.24
CA PRO A 510 14.97 -28.18 -15.52
C PRO A 510 13.70 -28.62 -16.24
N ASP A 511 13.82 -29.64 -17.11
CA ASP A 511 12.69 -30.20 -17.86
C ASP A 511 11.58 -30.78 -16.97
N SER A 512 11.86 -31.04 -15.69
CA SER A 512 10.84 -31.44 -14.71
C SER A 512 9.71 -30.42 -14.55
N TYR A 513 9.97 -29.15 -14.88
CA TYR A 513 8.96 -28.08 -14.89
C TYR A 513 8.28 -27.89 -16.25
N SER A 514 8.51 -28.75 -17.26
CA SER A 514 7.82 -28.66 -18.55
C SER A 514 6.38 -29.18 -18.51
N LYS A 515 6.01 -29.93 -17.48
CA LYS A 515 4.69 -30.56 -17.28
C LYS A 515 4.35 -30.69 -15.80
N PRO A 516 3.04 -30.89 -15.45
CA PRO A 516 2.61 -31.21 -14.09
C PRO A 516 3.36 -32.42 -13.52
N GLN A 517 3.60 -32.44 -12.22
CA GLN A 517 4.42 -33.45 -11.51
C GLN A 517 3.57 -34.49 -10.76
N ASN A 518 2.27 -34.56 -11.06
CA ASN A 518 1.29 -35.44 -10.41
C ASN A 518 1.16 -35.18 -8.89
N ARG A 519 1.23 -33.93 -8.50
CA ARG A 519 0.97 -33.51 -7.11
C ARG A 519 -0.52 -33.47 -6.81
N ILE A 520 -1.33 -33.10 -7.82
CA ILE A 520 -2.79 -33.02 -7.74
C ILE A 520 -3.38 -33.81 -8.89
N GLN A 521 -4.06 -34.91 -8.57
CA GLN A 521 -4.81 -35.71 -9.54
C GLN A 521 -6.31 -35.41 -9.45
N ILE A 522 -6.99 -35.26 -10.58
CA ILE A 522 -8.44 -35.02 -10.63
C ILE A 522 -9.13 -36.21 -11.31
N ILE A 523 -10.12 -36.79 -10.61
CA ILE A 523 -10.99 -37.84 -11.10
C ILE A 523 -12.38 -37.22 -11.32
N TYR A 524 -12.94 -37.40 -12.55
CA TYR A 524 -14.21 -36.83 -12.98
C TYR A 524 -15.35 -37.82 -12.82
#